data_d7fd9dea6c2a2f487f3b895c57f959f0
#
_entry.id   d7fd9dea6c2a2f487f3b895c57f959f0
#
_cell.length_a   1.000
_cell.length_b   1.000
_cell.length_c   1.000
_cell.angle_alpha   90.00
_cell.angle_beta   90.00
_cell.angle_gamma   90.00
#
_symmetry.space_group_name_H-M   'P 1'
#
loop_
_entity.id
_entity.type
_entity.pdbx_description
1 polymer ?
#
loop_
_entity_poly.entity_id
_entity_poly.type
_entity_poly.pdbx_seq_one_letter_code
_entity_poly.pdbx_strand_id
1 'polypeptide(L)'
;IPTPNDTHFPLAKAALEAGKHVVVDKPFTVTLSQARELDALAKSLGRLLSVFHNRRWDSDFLTVKRILSEGTLGEILFFESHFDRFRPQVRNRWREQAGPGSGIWYDLAPHLLDQAVNLFGLPVSMTVDLAQLRPGAQTTDYFHAVLSYPQRRIVLHGTMVAAAESARYIIHGTRGSYVKFGLDPQEDRLKNGERLPQEDWGYDM
;
A
#
# COMPACT_ATOMS: atom_id res chain seq x y z
N ILE A 1 -3.94 -14.66 -7.98
CA ILE A 1 -5.33 -14.24 -8.30
C ILE A 1 -5.30 -12.73 -8.49
N PRO A 2 -5.08 -12.23 -9.73
CA PRO A 2 -5.10 -10.81 -10.08
C PRO A 2 -6.44 -10.44 -10.73
N THR A 3 -7.52 -10.43 -9.96
CA THR A 3 -8.90 -10.24 -10.43
C THR A 3 -9.55 -9.04 -9.73
N PRO A 4 -10.81 -8.65 -10.01
CA PRO A 4 -11.53 -7.66 -9.23
C PRO A 4 -11.63 -8.05 -7.74
N ASN A 5 -11.58 -7.07 -6.85
CA ASN A 5 -11.41 -7.28 -5.41
C ASN A 5 -12.49 -8.17 -4.75
N ASP A 6 -13.73 -8.09 -5.22
CA ASP A 6 -14.86 -8.90 -4.75
C ASP A 6 -14.73 -10.38 -5.10
N THR A 7 -13.93 -10.72 -6.10
CA THR A 7 -13.69 -12.10 -6.53
C THR A 7 -12.50 -12.76 -5.82
N HIS A 8 -11.67 -12.02 -5.09
CA HIS A 8 -10.49 -12.55 -4.42
C HIS A 8 -10.84 -13.67 -3.43
N PHE A 9 -11.84 -13.42 -2.58
CA PHE A 9 -12.25 -14.39 -1.57
C PHE A 9 -12.79 -15.70 -2.18
N PRO A 10 -13.82 -15.69 -3.05
CA PRO A 10 -14.36 -16.95 -3.58
C PRO A 10 -13.34 -17.73 -4.40
N LEU A 11 -12.49 -17.06 -5.19
CA LEU A 11 -11.49 -17.74 -6.01
C LEU A 11 -10.35 -18.31 -5.15
N ALA A 12 -9.89 -17.56 -4.11
CA ALA A 12 -8.88 -18.07 -3.21
C ALA A 12 -9.37 -19.27 -2.40
N LYS A 13 -10.61 -19.23 -1.91
CA LYS A 13 -11.24 -20.32 -1.20
C LYS A 13 -11.31 -21.57 -2.06
N ALA A 14 -11.87 -21.47 -3.27
CA ALA A 14 -11.97 -22.60 -4.20
C ALA A 14 -10.59 -23.19 -4.56
N ALA A 15 -9.57 -22.36 -4.75
CA ALA A 15 -8.22 -22.83 -5.03
C ALA A 15 -7.59 -23.56 -3.85
N LEU A 16 -7.76 -23.06 -2.62
CA LEU A 16 -7.30 -23.73 -1.40
C LEU A 16 -8.00 -25.07 -1.19
N GLU A 17 -9.32 -25.13 -1.36
CA GLU A 17 -10.12 -26.36 -1.28
C GLU A 17 -9.73 -27.39 -2.36
N ALA A 18 -9.29 -26.91 -3.53
CA ALA A 18 -8.69 -27.75 -4.57
C ALA A 18 -7.23 -28.13 -4.29
N GLY A 19 -6.72 -27.87 -3.09
CA GLY A 19 -5.38 -28.25 -2.63
C GLY A 19 -4.23 -27.42 -3.22
N LYS A 20 -4.49 -26.21 -3.74
CA LYS A 20 -3.47 -25.35 -4.35
C LYS A 20 -2.88 -24.38 -3.31
N HIS A 21 -1.61 -24.01 -3.50
CA HIS A 21 -1.05 -22.82 -2.88
C HIS A 21 -1.57 -21.59 -3.61
N VAL A 22 -1.80 -20.48 -2.89
CA VAL A 22 -2.48 -19.31 -3.44
C VAL A 22 -1.71 -18.04 -3.16
N VAL A 23 -1.53 -17.22 -4.20
CA VAL A 23 -1.13 -15.82 -4.10
C VAL A 23 -2.29 -14.97 -4.57
N VAL A 24 -2.75 -14.04 -3.71
CA VAL A 24 -3.86 -13.12 -4.01
C VAL A 24 -3.28 -11.72 -4.18
N ASP A 25 -3.75 -10.97 -5.18
CA ASP A 25 -3.40 -9.56 -5.32
C ASP A 25 -3.99 -8.74 -4.16
N LYS A 26 -3.45 -7.57 -3.92
CA LYS A 26 -3.98 -6.62 -2.95
C LYS A 26 -5.24 -5.88 -3.50
N PRO A 27 -6.17 -5.47 -2.65
CA PRO A 27 -6.31 -5.83 -1.24
C PRO A 27 -6.63 -7.31 -1.09
N PHE A 28 -6.16 -7.95 -0.04
CA PHE A 28 -6.32 -9.39 0.17
C PHE A 28 -7.78 -9.83 0.03
N THR A 29 -8.66 -9.18 0.78
CA THR A 29 -10.11 -9.38 0.75
C THR A 29 -10.82 -8.06 1.01
N VAL A 30 -12.12 -8.02 0.78
CA VAL A 30 -12.94 -6.83 1.04
C VAL A 30 -13.30 -6.69 2.52
N THR A 31 -13.40 -7.80 3.25
CA THR A 31 -13.74 -7.79 4.69
C THR A 31 -12.74 -8.57 5.53
N LEU A 32 -12.62 -8.21 6.81
CA LEU A 32 -11.78 -8.91 7.77
C LEU A 32 -12.24 -10.35 8.01
N SER A 33 -13.56 -10.61 7.98
CA SER A 33 -14.09 -11.98 8.13
C SER A 33 -13.61 -12.90 7.02
N GLN A 34 -13.65 -12.44 5.77
CA GLN A 34 -13.12 -13.16 4.64
C GLN A 34 -11.62 -13.47 4.77
N ALA A 35 -10.83 -12.47 5.21
CA ALA A 35 -9.41 -12.65 5.43
C ALA A 35 -9.12 -13.74 6.49
N ARG A 36 -9.82 -13.69 7.61
CA ARG A 36 -9.69 -14.69 8.69
C ARG A 36 -10.11 -16.09 8.25
N GLU A 37 -11.18 -16.19 7.45
CA GLU A 37 -11.64 -17.47 6.92
C GLU A 37 -10.59 -18.10 5.99
N LEU A 38 -10.02 -17.32 5.07
CA LEU A 38 -8.98 -17.82 4.16
C LEU A 38 -7.69 -18.23 4.90
N ASP A 39 -7.28 -17.45 5.90
CA ASP A 39 -6.11 -17.77 6.72
C ASP A 39 -6.31 -19.08 7.50
N ALA A 40 -7.48 -19.24 8.14
CA ALA A 40 -7.83 -20.47 8.85
C ALA A 40 -7.90 -21.68 7.89
N LEU A 41 -8.53 -21.51 6.74
CA LEU A 41 -8.65 -22.55 5.73
C LEU A 41 -7.28 -22.98 5.20
N ALA A 42 -6.42 -22.03 4.84
CA ALA A 42 -5.09 -22.34 4.34
C ALA A 42 -4.26 -23.13 5.37
N LYS A 43 -4.33 -22.72 6.65
CA LYS A 43 -3.68 -23.43 7.76
C LYS A 43 -4.21 -24.84 7.94
N SER A 44 -5.54 -25.04 7.93
CA SER A 44 -6.16 -26.35 8.10
C SER A 44 -5.82 -27.34 6.98
N LEU A 45 -5.64 -26.82 5.76
CA LEU A 45 -5.29 -27.62 4.59
C LEU A 45 -3.78 -27.77 4.36
N GLY A 46 -2.93 -27.12 5.20
CA GLY A 46 -1.48 -27.12 5.01
C GLY A 46 -1.06 -26.47 3.69
N ARG A 47 -1.73 -25.41 3.26
CA ARG A 47 -1.45 -24.68 2.00
C ARG A 47 -0.85 -23.33 2.28
N LEU A 48 0.05 -22.89 1.40
CA LEU A 48 0.58 -21.52 1.44
C LEU A 48 -0.48 -20.56 0.90
N LEU A 49 -0.69 -19.48 1.65
CA LEU A 49 -1.51 -18.34 1.26
C LEU A 49 -0.68 -17.08 1.43
N SER A 50 -0.52 -16.31 0.39
CA SER A 50 0.25 -15.07 0.39
C SER A 50 -0.52 -13.95 -0.28
N VAL A 51 -0.33 -12.73 0.22
CA VAL A 51 -0.84 -11.51 -0.40
C VAL A 51 0.29 -10.84 -1.17
N PHE A 52 0.02 -10.44 -2.40
CA PHE A 52 1.03 -9.83 -3.28
C PHE A 52 1.23 -8.36 -2.95
N HIS A 53 1.92 -8.08 -1.86
CA HIS A 53 2.36 -6.72 -1.48
C HIS A 53 3.62 -6.33 -2.25
N ASN A 54 3.47 -6.16 -3.57
CA ASN A 54 4.58 -5.90 -4.51
C ASN A 54 5.41 -4.65 -4.16
N ARG A 55 4.78 -3.63 -3.57
CA ARG A 55 5.47 -2.37 -3.23
C ARG A 55 6.40 -2.46 -2.02
N ARG A 56 6.55 -3.65 -1.43
CA ARG A 56 7.67 -3.96 -0.53
C ARG A 56 9.03 -3.96 -1.24
N TRP A 57 9.00 -4.07 -2.58
CA TRP A 57 10.18 -4.20 -3.44
C TRP A 57 10.44 -2.93 -4.26
N ASP A 58 9.64 -1.89 -4.08
CA ASP A 58 9.88 -0.57 -4.66
C ASP A 58 11.21 -0.01 -4.11
N SER A 59 12.04 0.55 -4.96
CA SER A 59 13.39 1.05 -4.61
C SER A 59 13.32 2.16 -3.55
N ASP A 60 12.29 3.02 -3.63
CA ASP A 60 12.03 4.07 -2.65
C ASP A 60 11.78 3.48 -1.25
N PHE A 61 10.99 2.41 -1.15
CA PHE A 61 10.71 1.75 0.12
C PHE A 61 11.92 0.97 0.65
N LEU A 62 12.67 0.27 -0.21
CA LEU A 62 13.89 -0.42 0.17
C LEU A 62 14.95 0.56 0.68
N THR A 63 15.06 1.73 0.06
CA THR A 63 15.93 2.82 0.52
C THR A 63 15.51 3.33 1.90
N VAL A 64 14.21 3.56 2.13
CA VAL A 64 13.70 3.92 3.47
C VAL A 64 14.06 2.85 4.50
N LYS A 65 13.83 1.56 4.20
CA LYS A 65 14.21 0.46 5.12
C LYS A 65 15.68 0.50 5.48
N ARG A 66 16.56 0.74 4.50
CA ARG A 66 18.01 0.83 4.72
C ARG A 66 18.35 2.01 5.63
N ILE A 67 17.87 3.22 5.31
CA ILE A 67 18.11 4.44 6.12
C ILE A 67 17.68 4.25 7.58
N LEU A 68 16.51 3.63 7.80
CA LEU A 68 16.02 3.34 9.14
C LEU A 68 16.88 2.30 9.85
N SER A 69 17.29 1.23 9.16
CA SER A 69 18.12 0.16 9.74
C SER A 69 19.54 0.62 10.10
N GLU A 70 20.11 1.54 9.32
CA GLU A 70 21.40 2.18 9.58
C GLU A 70 21.34 3.16 10.75
N GLY A 71 20.12 3.54 11.18
CA GLY A 71 19.90 4.47 12.27
C GLY A 71 20.39 5.89 11.97
N THR A 72 20.58 6.26 10.72
CA THR A 72 21.10 7.57 10.28
C THR A 72 20.27 8.74 10.82
N LEU A 73 18.93 8.58 10.84
CA LEU A 73 18.02 9.60 11.33
C LEU A 73 17.79 9.56 12.87
N GLY A 74 18.38 8.59 13.56
CA GLY A 74 18.10 8.37 14.98
C GLY A 74 16.73 7.69 15.21
N GLU A 75 16.09 7.97 16.33
CA GLU A 75 14.73 7.50 16.61
C GLU A 75 13.74 8.24 15.72
N ILE A 76 12.90 7.51 15.03
CA ILE A 76 11.88 8.10 14.15
C ILE A 76 10.70 8.56 14.99
N LEU A 77 10.42 9.85 14.91
CA LEU A 77 9.31 10.50 15.62
C LEU A 77 8.10 10.75 14.72
N PHE A 78 8.35 11.00 13.44
CA PHE A 78 7.32 11.27 12.44
C PHE A 78 7.67 10.58 11.11
N PHE A 79 6.68 9.96 10.51
CA PHE A 79 6.77 9.37 9.19
C PHE A 79 5.51 9.70 8.41
N GLU A 80 5.68 10.16 7.21
CA GLU A 80 4.56 10.43 6.31
C GLU A 80 4.83 9.80 4.95
N SER A 81 3.78 9.21 4.34
CA SER A 81 3.86 8.54 3.05
C SER A 81 2.63 8.84 2.21
N HIS A 82 2.86 9.24 0.96
CA HIS A 82 1.84 9.71 0.05
C HIS A 82 1.73 8.88 -1.21
N PHE A 83 0.48 8.68 -1.69
CA PHE A 83 0.14 8.30 -3.05
C PHE A 83 -0.82 9.31 -3.65
N ASP A 84 -0.29 10.47 -4.00
CA ASP A 84 -1.06 11.57 -4.56
C ASP A 84 -1.05 11.53 -6.09
N ARG A 85 -2.15 11.92 -6.69
CA ARG A 85 -2.34 11.94 -8.14
C ARG A 85 -3.20 13.14 -8.52
N PHE A 86 -3.03 13.62 -9.75
CA PHE A 86 -3.95 14.58 -10.33
C PHE A 86 -4.82 13.91 -11.40
N ARG A 87 -6.05 13.60 -11.03
CA ARG A 87 -7.07 13.01 -11.92
C ARG A 87 -8.42 13.64 -11.62
N PRO A 88 -8.64 14.89 -12.03
CA PRO A 88 -9.83 15.67 -11.65
C PRO A 88 -11.13 15.09 -12.19
N GLN A 89 -11.08 14.37 -13.34
CA GLN A 89 -12.26 13.69 -13.87
C GLN A 89 -12.38 12.27 -13.34
N VAL A 90 -13.59 11.89 -12.91
CA VAL A 90 -13.95 10.52 -12.56
C VAL A 90 -13.98 9.68 -13.85
N ARG A 91 -13.35 8.53 -13.83
CA ARG A 91 -13.27 7.62 -14.97
C ARG A 91 -14.34 6.53 -14.87
N ASN A 92 -14.88 6.10 -16.01
CA ASN A 92 -15.78 4.96 -16.05
C ASN A 92 -15.00 3.63 -15.95
N ARG A 93 -14.67 3.24 -14.72
CA ARG A 93 -14.00 1.97 -14.41
C ARG A 93 -14.47 1.46 -13.05
N TRP A 94 -14.45 0.14 -12.84
CA TRP A 94 -14.99 -0.50 -11.64
C TRP A 94 -14.42 0.07 -10.33
N ARG A 95 -13.15 0.47 -10.30
CA ARG A 95 -12.52 1.06 -9.11
C ARG A 95 -13.07 2.43 -8.71
N GLU A 96 -13.73 3.12 -9.63
CA GLU A 96 -14.33 4.45 -9.40
C GLU A 96 -15.87 4.41 -9.35
N GLN A 97 -16.45 3.21 -9.52
CA GLN A 97 -17.89 2.95 -9.34
C GLN A 97 -18.15 2.47 -7.91
N ALA A 98 -19.33 2.79 -7.36
CA ALA A 98 -19.75 2.33 -6.05
C ALA A 98 -19.82 0.80 -6.02
N GLY A 99 -19.11 0.18 -5.09
CA GLY A 99 -19.07 -1.26 -4.94
C GLY A 99 -18.11 -1.74 -3.86
N PRO A 100 -18.19 -3.01 -3.48
CA PRO A 100 -17.31 -3.58 -2.47
C PRO A 100 -15.83 -3.52 -2.88
N GLY A 101 -14.99 -2.91 -2.03
CA GLY A 101 -13.56 -2.82 -2.29
C GLY A 101 -13.16 -1.80 -3.36
N SER A 102 -14.06 -0.90 -3.77
CA SER A 102 -13.74 0.19 -4.70
C SER A 102 -13.18 1.42 -3.98
N GLY A 103 -12.65 2.37 -4.75
CA GLY A 103 -12.05 3.60 -4.25
C GLY A 103 -10.57 3.49 -3.91
N ILE A 104 -9.94 4.67 -3.73
CA ILE A 104 -8.50 4.72 -3.50
C ILE A 104 -8.11 4.18 -2.12
N TRP A 105 -9.02 4.13 -1.16
CA TRP A 105 -8.75 3.47 0.11
C TRP A 105 -8.37 2.00 -0.10
N TYR A 106 -9.14 1.24 -0.87
CA TYR A 106 -8.81 -0.15 -1.20
C TYR A 106 -7.71 -0.29 -2.25
N ASP A 107 -7.54 0.70 -3.13
CA ASP A 107 -6.50 0.63 -4.17
C ASP A 107 -5.11 1.00 -3.66
N LEU A 108 -4.97 2.03 -2.82
CA LEU A 108 -3.69 2.61 -2.42
C LEU A 108 -3.33 2.40 -0.95
N ALA A 109 -4.29 2.52 -0.03
CA ALA A 109 -4.00 2.40 1.39
C ALA A 109 -3.41 1.04 1.81
N PRO A 110 -3.76 -0.12 1.21
CA PRO A 110 -3.12 -1.39 1.56
C PRO A 110 -1.61 -1.39 1.37
N HIS A 111 -1.09 -0.69 0.36
CA HIS A 111 0.34 -0.55 0.15
C HIS A 111 1.01 0.28 1.25
N LEU A 112 0.42 1.43 1.59
CA LEU A 112 0.96 2.32 2.60
C LEU A 112 0.87 1.72 4.00
N LEU A 113 -0.25 1.08 4.33
CA LEU A 113 -0.45 0.37 5.59
C LEU A 113 0.53 -0.79 5.74
N ASP A 114 0.70 -1.59 4.70
CA ASP A 114 1.65 -2.70 4.69
C ASP A 114 3.08 -2.22 4.92
N GLN A 115 3.49 -1.15 4.23
CA GLN A 115 4.80 -0.53 4.41
C GLN A 115 4.98 -0.01 5.83
N ALA A 116 4.01 0.72 6.37
CA ALA A 116 4.07 1.25 7.74
C ALA A 116 4.15 0.14 8.79
N VAL A 117 3.34 -0.91 8.67
CA VAL A 117 3.37 -2.07 9.58
C VAL A 117 4.68 -2.85 9.44
N ASN A 118 5.24 -2.96 8.24
CA ASN A 118 6.55 -3.60 8.03
C ASN A 118 7.70 -2.85 8.70
N LEU A 119 7.64 -1.51 8.75
CA LEU A 119 8.66 -0.67 9.36
C LEU A 119 8.51 -0.55 10.89
N PHE A 120 7.28 -0.42 11.38
CA PHE A 120 7.01 0.05 12.74
C PHE A 120 6.16 -0.91 13.58
N GLY A 121 5.72 -2.04 13.00
CA GLY A 121 4.78 -2.96 13.66
C GLY A 121 3.35 -2.42 13.71
N LEU A 122 2.50 -3.02 14.52
CA LEU A 122 1.09 -2.61 14.66
C LEU A 122 0.97 -1.32 15.48
N PRO A 123 0.15 -0.34 15.06
CA PRO A 123 -0.13 0.87 15.84
C PRO A 123 -1.05 0.56 17.03
N VAL A 124 -1.03 1.45 18.04
CA VAL A 124 -1.99 1.41 19.17
C VAL A 124 -3.39 1.77 18.69
N SER A 125 -3.50 2.75 17.81
CA SER A 125 -4.77 3.18 17.20
C SER A 125 -4.55 3.79 15.83
N MET A 126 -5.63 3.86 15.05
CA MET A 126 -5.67 4.52 13.76
C MET A 126 -6.93 5.36 13.66
N THR A 127 -6.77 6.61 13.22
CA THR A 127 -7.87 7.50 12.83
C THR A 127 -7.79 7.73 11.34
N VAL A 128 -8.91 7.66 10.64
CA VAL A 128 -8.95 7.80 9.18
C VAL A 128 -10.05 8.76 8.79
N ASP A 129 -9.69 9.74 7.96
CA ASP A 129 -10.63 10.58 7.22
C ASP A 129 -10.72 10.06 5.77
N LEU A 130 -11.93 9.79 5.32
CA LEU A 130 -12.25 9.30 3.96
C LEU A 130 -13.25 10.26 3.33
N ALA A 131 -12.96 10.74 2.13
CA ALA A 131 -13.83 11.66 1.43
C ALA A 131 -13.99 11.36 -0.07
N GLN A 132 -15.01 11.97 -0.64
CA GLN A 132 -15.28 12.07 -2.08
C GLN A 132 -15.17 13.55 -2.45
N LEU A 133 -14.04 13.99 -2.97
CA LEU A 133 -13.76 15.40 -3.23
C LEU A 133 -14.07 15.81 -4.67
N ARG A 134 -13.95 14.88 -5.63
CA ARG A 134 -14.20 15.19 -7.03
C ARG A 134 -15.71 15.25 -7.33
N PRO A 135 -16.16 16.20 -8.16
CA PRO A 135 -17.55 16.20 -8.65
C PRO A 135 -17.90 14.87 -9.32
N GLY A 136 -19.02 14.26 -8.90
CA GLY A 136 -19.48 12.97 -9.43
C GLY A 136 -18.73 11.73 -8.93
N ALA A 137 -17.86 11.85 -7.95
CA ALA A 137 -17.22 10.70 -7.31
C ALA A 137 -18.28 9.78 -6.65
N GLN A 138 -18.20 8.48 -6.92
CA GLN A 138 -19.10 7.47 -6.36
C GLN A 138 -18.41 6.65 -5.26
N THR A 139 -17.12 6.85 -5.06
CA THR A 139 -16.31 6.14 -4.07
C THR A 139 -15.19 7.04 -3.56
N THR A 140 -14.51 6.64 -2.50
CA THR A 140 -13.43 7.43 -1.90
C THR A 140 -12.34 7.77 -2.89
N ASP A 141 -11.99 9.05 -3.00
CA ASP A 141 -10.90 9.59 -3.82
C ASP A 141 -9.92 10.46 -3.01
N TYR A 142 -10.10 10.45 -1.70
CA TYR A 142 -9.23 11.04 -0.70
C TYR A 142 -9.19 10.17 0.55
N PHE A 143 -8.02 9.98 1.13
CA PHE A 143 -7.87 9.48 2.49
C PHE A 143 -6.69 10.15 3.21
N HIS A 144 -6.85 10.33 4.51
CA HIS A 144 -5.81 10.75 5.43
C HIS A 144 -5.89 9.89 6.68
N ALA A 145 -4.89 9.05 6.91
CA ALA A 145 -4.85 8.12 8.02
C ALA A 145 -3.70 8.47 8.96
N VAL A 146 -3.99 8.59 10.24
CA VAL A 146 -2.99 8.80 11.30
C VAL A 146 -2.90 7.55 12.16
N LEU A 147 -1.74 6.90 12.14
CA LEU A 147 -1.43 5.76 12.98
C LEU A 147 -0.66 6.24 14.22
N SER A 148 -1.22 5.95 15.39
CA SER A 148 -0.64 6.38 16.67
C SER A 148 0.17 5.25 17.30
N TYR A 149 1.41 5.58 17.65
CA TYR A 149 2.32 4.77 18.45
C TYR A 149 2.70 5.57 19.71
N PRO A 150 3.26 4.96 20.76
CA PRO A 150 3.60 5.68 21.99
C PRO A 150 4.46 6.92 21.76
N GLN A 151 5.49 6.81 20.90
CA GLN A 151 6.49 7.87 20.71
C GLN A 151 6.56 8.43 19.29
N ARG A 152 5.67 7.99 18.38
CA ARG A 152 5.69 8.44 16.97
C ARG A 152 4.30 8.59 16.38
N ARG A 153 4.23 9.37 15.31
CA ARG A 153 3.04 9.49 14.47
C ARG A 153 3.40 9.11 13.04
N ILE A 154 2.55 8.28 12.45
CA ILE A 154 2.67 7.87 11.05
C ILE A 154 1.45 8.40 10.32
N VAL A 155 1.68 9.13 9.24
CA VAL A 155 0.63 9.67 8.38
C VAL A 155 0.68 8.95 7.04
N LEU A 156 -0.47 8.45 6.60
CA LEU A 156 -0.64 7.84 5.29
C LEU A 156 -1.70 8.63 4.52
N HIS A 157 -1.34 9.11 3.36
CA HIS A 157 -2.21 9.99 2.57
C HIS A 157 -2.34 9.53 1.13
N GLY A 158 -3.51 9.76 0.57
CA GLY A 158 -3.74 9.56 -0.86
C GLY A 158 -4.90 10.41 -1.36
N THR A 159 -4.68 11.05 -2.50
CA THR A 159 -5.71 11.88 -3.13
C THR A 159 -5.64 11.80 -4.65
N MET A 160 -6.78 12.12 -5.29
CA MET A 160 -6.86 12.24 -6.75
C MET A 160 -6.86 13.69 -7.24
N VAL A 161 -6.67 14.66 -6.34
CA VAL A 161 -6.78 16.11 -6.68
C VAL A 161 -5.50 16.92 -6.43
N ALA A 162 -4.37 16.25 -6.19
CA ALA A 162 -3.09 16.94 -6.03
C ALA A 162 -2.50 17.28 -7.39
N ALA A 163 -2.58 18.55 -7.78
CA ALA A 163 -2.00 19.06 -9.02
C ALA A 163 -0.51 19.42 -8.88
N ALA A 164 -0.06 19.70 -7.66
CA ALA A 164 1.35 19.93 -7.36
C ALA A 164 2.03 18.61 -6.93
N GLU A 165 3.31 18.52 -7.11
CA GLU A 165 4.10 17.38 -6.63
C GLU A 165 4.10 17.37 -5.11
N SER A 166 3.71 16.24 -4.53
CA SER A 166 3.81 15.95 -3.09
C SER A 166 5.03 15.09 -2.83
N ALA A 167 5.65 15.26 -1.66
CA ALA A 167 6.69 14.35 -1.22
C ALA A 167 6.12 12.93 -1.08
N ARG A 168 6.83 11.95 -1.62
CA ARG A 168 6.49 10.53 -1.46
C ARG A 168 6.67 10.07 -0.02
N TYR A 169 7.79 10.49 0.61
CA TYR A 169 8.10 10.27 2.01
C TYR A 169 8.59 11.54 2.67
N ILE A 170 8.14 11.77 3.90
CA ILE A 170 8.68 12.75 4.84
C ILE A 170 8.95 12.02 6.14
N ILE A 171 10.21 11.96 6.56
CA ILE A 171 10.63 11.22 7.74
C ILE A 171 11.45 12.15 8.63
N HIS A 172 11.05 12.31 9.89
CA HIS A 172 11.77 13.09 10.88
C HIS A 172 12.19 12.19 12.04
N GLY A 173 13.45 12.17 12.31
CA GLY A 173 14.05 11.50 13.45
C GLY A 173 14.80 12.46 14.37
N THR A 174 15.33 11.94 15.46
CA THR A 174 16.05 12.74 16.47
C THR A 174 17.39 13.29 15.99
N ARG A 175 17.93 12.78 14.87
CA ARG A 175 19.24 13.19 14.33
C ARG A 175 19.17 13.80 12.93
N GLY A 176 18.03 13.73 12.27
CA GLY A 176 17.88 14.27 10.92
C GLY A 176 16.54 13.96 10.29
N SER A 177 16.41 14.38 9.04
CA SER A 177 15.21 14.19 8.24
C SER A 177 15.56 13.63 6.88
N TYR A 178 14.62 12.86 6.29
CA TYR A 178 14.68 12.39 4.94
C TYR A 178 13.40 12.78 4.21
N VAL A 179 13.55 13.39 3.04
CA VAL A 179 12.42 13.76 2.18
C VAL A 179 12.69 13.21 0.79
N LYS A 180 11.71 12.51 0.24
CA LYS A 180 11.77 11.90 -1.08
C LYS A 180 10.61 12.38 -1.95
N PHE A 181 10.89 12.73 -3.17
CA PHE A 181 9.91 13.03 -4.22
C PHE A 181 9.94 11.96 -5.31
N GLY A 182 8.85 11.85 -6.07
CA GLY A 182 8.69 10.84 -7.12
C GLY A 182 8.46 9.43 -6.57
N LEU A 183 8.02 8.55 -7.45
CA LEU A 183 7.79 7.12 -7.18
C LEU A 183 9.01 6.28 -7.57
N ASP A 184 8.89 4.96 -7.42
CA ASP A 184 9.90 4.00 -7.86
C ASP A 184 10.15 4.08 -9.37
N PRO A 185 11.38 4.40 -9.82
CA PRO A 185 11.72 4.43 -11.24
C PRO A 185 11.80 3.04 -11.88
N GLN A 186 11.90 1.97 -11.10
CA GLN A 186 12.02 0.59 -11.61
C GLN A 186 10.77 0.17 -12.39
N GLU A 187 9.57 0.60 -11.95
CA GLU A 187 8.32 0.24 -12.62
C GLU A 187 8.27 0.76 -14.06
N ASP A 188 8.72 2.00 -14.29
CA ASP A 188 8.72 2.59 -15.63
C ASP A 188 9.79 1.94 -16.52
N ARG A 189 10.95 1.61 -16.00
CA ARG A 189 12.00 0.87 -16.70
C ARG A 189 11.50 -0.52 -17.11
N LEU A 190 10.83 -1.24 -16.22
CA LEU A 190 10.23 -2.55 -16.53
C LEU A 190 9.16 -2.46 -17.63
N LYS A 191 8.28 -1.44 -17.57
CA LYS A 191 7.26 -1.20 -18.61
C LYS A 191 7.87 -0.91 -19.97
N ASN A 192 9.05 -0.27 -20.00
CA ASN A 192 9.81 0.00 -21.22
C ASN A 192 10.59 -1.23 -21.73
N GLY A 193 10.47 -2.38 -21.05
CA GLY A 193 11.13 -3.62 -21.44
C GLY A 193 12.61 -3.68 -21.09
N GLU A 194 13.09 -2.79 -20.22
CA GLU A 194 14.47 -2.84 -19.75
C GLU A 194 14.70 -4.10 -18.94
N ARG A 195 15.79 -4.82 -19.24
CA ARG A 195 16.28 -5.89 -18.38
C ARG A 195 16.99 -5.28 -17.18
N LEU A 196 16.65 -5.79 -16.04
CA LEU A 196 17.14 -5.29 -14.76
C LEU A 196 18.65 -5.55 -14.61
N PRO A 197 19.55 -4.54 -14.60
CA PRO A 197 20.90 -4.75 -14.11
C PRO A 197 20.84 -5.05 -12.63
N GLN A 198 21.50 -6.12 -12.20
CA GLN A 198 21.35 -6.63 -10.83
C GLN A 198 21.94 -5.71 -9.76
N GLU A 199 22.84 -4.82 -10.13
CA GLU A 199 23.61 -4.00 -9.19
C GLU A 199 22.84 -2.76 -8.68
N ASP A 200 21.83 -2.25 -9.42
CA ASP A 200 21.11 -1.01 -9.11
C ASP A 200 19.70 -1.25 -8.53
N TRP A 201 19.30 -2.50 -8.37
CA TRP A 201 17.95 -2.81 -7.91
C TRP A 201 17.77 -2.57 -6.43
N GLY A 202 16.64 -1.91 -6.11
CA GLY A 202 16.29 -1.58 -4.74
C GLY A 202 17.02 -0.35 -4.21
N TYR A 203 17.72 0.39 -5.06
CA TYR A 203 18.30 1.67 -4.72
C TYR A 203 17.57 2.79 -5.44
N ASP A 204 17.18 3.78 -4.69
CA ASP A 204 16.67 5.04 -5.19
C ASP A 204 17.86 6.00 -5.27
N MET A 205 18.20 6.41 -6.50
CA MET A 205 19.31 7.32 -6.75
C MET A 205 18.80 8.75 -6.86
#